data_40dad746c5c8ecf35e735d0a5bef5b76
#
_entry.id   40dad746c5c8ecf35e735d0a5bef5b76
#
_cell.length_a   1.000
_cell.length_b   1.000
_cell.length_c   1.000
_cell.angle_alpha   90.00
_cell.angle_beta   90.00
_cell.angle_gamma   90.00
#
_symmetry.space_group_name_H-M   'P 1'
#
loop_
_entity.id
_entity.type
_entity.pdbx_description
1 polymer ?
#
loop_
_entity_poly.entity_id
_entity_poly.type
_entity_poly.pdbx_seq_one_letter_code
_entity_poly.pdbx_strand_id
1 'polypeptide(L)'
;MAIKTFNPTTPSRRNMTVLSFKGLSKVKPEKSLLVKLKKTAGRISYGSITVRHHGGGNKQKYRIIDFKRQKMEMPATVMTLEYDPNRSANIALIQYEDGVKAYILAPEGLKIGDKVVSSATADIKPGNCLPIANIPVGTIIHNIELYPGKGAQLVRSAGVAAQLMAKENGKAQVRLPSGEVRYVRLDCKATIGQVGNQDHSNVQLGKAGRTRHMGIRPTVRGSVMNPCDHPHGGGEGKSPIGRPSPVTPWGKPAMGYKTRKKNHRTDKQIVKRRNGK
;
A
#
# COMPACT_ATOMS: atom_id res chain seq x y z
N MET A 1 -5.52 14.33 7.79
CA MET A 1 -6.82 14.04 8.46
C MET A 1 -6.56 13.92 9.94
N ALA A 2 -7.47 14.35 10.80
CA ALA A 2 -7.28 14.25 12.25
C ALA A 2 -7.62 12.83 12.75
N ILE A 3 -6.86 12.32 13.71
CA ILE A 3 -7.17 11.09 14.44
C ILE A 3 -8.22 11.41 15.51
N LYS A 4 -9.28 10.60 15.57
CA LYS A 4 -10.29 10.66 16.63
C LYS A 4 -9.91 9.66 17.74
N THR A 5 -9.78 10.17 18.95
CA THR A 5 -9.62 9.38 20.18
C THR A 5 -10.98 9.17 20.85
N PHE A 6 -11.03 8.30 21.84
CA PHE A 6 -12.24 7.99 22.60
C PHE A 6 -12.00 8.10 24.10
N ASN A 7 -13.04 8.42 24.85
CA ASN A 7 -12.98 8.37 26.32
C ASN A 7 -12.70 6.94 26.79
N PRO A 8 -11.88 6.75 27.84
CA PRO A 8 -11.45 5.43 28.32
C PRO A 8 -12.53 4.71 29.15
N THR A 9 -13.71 4.53 28.59
CA THR A 9 -14.87 3.92 29.25
C THR A 9 -14.74 2.40 29.39
N THR A 10 -13.91 1.76 28.54
CA THR A 10 -13.63 0.32 28.56
C THR A 10 -12.17 0.07 28.23
N PRO A 11 -11.59 -1.11 28.59
CA PRO A 11 -10.20 -1.44 28.26
C PRO A 11 -9.88 -1.30 26.76
N SER A 12 -10.80 -1.71 25.88
CA SER A 12 -10.61 -1.60 24.43
C SER A 12 -10.70 -0.16 23.93
N ARG A 13 -11.51 0.70 24.54
CA ARG A 13 -11.62 2.12 24.15
C ARG A 13 -10.47 2.99 24.62
N ARG A 14 -9.80 2.60 25.69
CA ARG A 14 -8.68 3.36 26.26
C ARG A 14 -7.62 3.73 25.23
N ASN A 15 -7.22 2.77 24.39
CA ASN A 15 -6.15 2.94 23.42
C ASN A 15 -6.66 2.96 21.96
N MET A 16 -7.98 2.86 21.76
CA MET A 16 -8.55 2.80 20.41
C MET A 16 -8.56 4.18 19.77
N THR A 17 -8.10 4.24 18.53
CA THR A 17 -8.22 5.44 17.71
C THR A 17 -8.83 5.09 16.35
N VAL A 18 -9.39 6.08 15.67
CA VAL A 18 -9.92 5.95 14.31
C VAL A 18 -9.58 7.19 13.49
N LEU A 19 -9.49 7.02 12.17
CA LEU A 19 -9.38 8.15 11.28
C LEU A 19 -10.68 8.95 11.25
N SER A 20 -10.56 10.27 11.21
CA SER A 20 -11.69 11.16 10.93
C SER A 20 -11.90 11.19 9.42
N PHE A 21 -13.12 10.91 8.97
CA PHE A 21 -13.49 11.03 7.57
C PHE A 21 -13.99 12.46 7.21
N LYS A 22 -13.68 13.45 8.03
CA LYS A 22 -13.91 14.85 7.71
C LYS A 22 -13.09 15.22 6.46
N GLY A 23 -13.74 15.80 5.47
CA GLY A 23 -13.11 16.11 4.17
C GLY A 23 -13.25 15.04 3.09
N LEU A 24 -13.79 13.87 3.42
CA LEU A 24 -14.21 12.88 2.42
C LEU A 24 -15.68 13.06 2.05
N SER A 25 -15.99 12.81 0.79
CA SER A 25 -17.36 12.90 0.27
C SER A 25 -18.21 11.75 0.81
N LYS A 26 -19.42 12.07 1.31
CA LYS A 26 -20.41 11.09 1.78
C LYS A 26 -21.25 10.56 0.63
N VAL A 27 -20.63 9.99 -0.39
CA VAL A 27 -21.29 9.48 -1.59
C VAL A 27 -21.15 7.97 -1.72
N LYS A 28 -22.07 7.34 -2.46
CA LYS A 28 -21.93 5.94 -2.85
C LYS A 28 -20.87 5.84 -3.96
N PRO A 29 -20.02 4.79 -3.95
CA PRO A 29 -19.01 4.63 -4.99
C PRO A 29 -19.64 4.38 -6.37
N GLU A 30 -18.96 4.79 -7.43
CA GLU A 30 -19.40 4.62 -8.81
C GLU A 30 -19.58 3.14 -9.15
N LYS A 31 -20.78 2.74 -9.55
CA LYS A 31 -21.14 1.32 -9.74
C LYS A 31 -20.38 0.67 -10.87
N SER A 32 -20.12 1.37 -11.97
CA SER A 32 -19.39 0.90 -13.14
C SER A 32 -17.94 0.52 -12.84
N LEU A 33 -17.35 1.13 -11.81
CA LEU A 33 -15.96 0.91 -11.38
C LEU A 33 -15.84 -0.07 -10.19
N LEU A 34 -16.91 -0.79 -9.85
CA LEU A 34 -16.94 -1.76 -8.75
C LEU A 34 -16.92 -3.19 -9.25
N VAL A 35 -15.99 -3.98 -8.73
CA VAL A 35 -15.90 -5.42 -8.99
C VAL A 35 -16.05 -6.20 -7.69
N LYS A 36 -16.70 -7.37 -7.78
CA LYS A 36 -16.83 -8.30 -6.64
C LYS A 36 -15.45 -8.86 -6.28
N LEU A 37 -15.03 -8.67 -5.04
CA LEU A 37 -13.81 -9.27 -4.52
C LEU A 37 -14.07 -10.70 -4.03
N LYS A 38 -13.51 -11.68 -4.74
CA LYS A 38 -13.58 -13.09 -4.33
C LYS A 38 -12.57 -13.33 -3.19
N LYS A 39 -13.06 -13.82 -2.05
CA LYS A 39 -12.24 -14.13 -0.87
C LYS A 39 -11.94 -15.62 -0.82
N THR A 40 -10.67 -15.97 -0.90
CA THR A 40 -10.21 -17.37 -0.85
C THR A 40 -9.76 -17.81 0.54
N ALA A 41 -9.64 -16.86 1.50
CA ALA A 41 -9.19 -17.13 2.87
C ALA A 41 -7.82 -17.85 2.94
N GLY A 42 -6.89 -17.49 2.05
CA GLY A 42 -5.56 -18.08 1.97
C GLY A 42 -5.51 -19.49 1.37
N ARG A 43 -6.61 -19.96 0.75
CA ARG A 43 -6.71 -21.27 0.10
C ARG A 43 -6.40 -21.17 -1.38
N ILE A 44 -5.76 -22.21 -1.90
CA ILE A 44 -5.53 -22.43 -3.33
C ILE A 44 -6.71 -23.14 -3.99
N SER A 45 -6.64 -23.45 -5.29
CA SER A 45 -7.75 -23.99 -6.08
C SER A 45 -8.33 -25.28 -5.53
N TYR A 46 -7.51 -26.18 -5.02
CA TYR A 46 -7.96 -27.45 -4.41
C TYR A 46 -8.18 -27.36 -2.88
N GLY A 47 -8.32 -26.16 -2.32
CA GLY A 47 -8.77 -25.95 -0.94
C GLY A 47 -7.70 -25.98 0.15
N SER A 48 -6.47 -26.39 -0.14
CA SER A 48 -5.36 -26.38 0.81
C SER A 48 -4.98 -24.95 1.23
N ILE A 49 -4.69 -24.74 2.53
CA ILE A 49 -4.31 -23.44 3.08
C ILE A 49 -2.80 -23.25 2.90
N THR A 50 -2.41 -22.33 2.00
CA THR A 50 -1.03 -21.94 1.79
C THR A 50 -0.64 -20.68 2.53
N VAL A 51 -1.59 -19.78 2.80
CA VAL A 51 -1.40 -18.56 3.58
C VAL A 51 -2.30 -18.62 4.80
N ARG A 52 -1.70 -18.87 5.97
CA ARG A 52 -2.44 -19.01 7.24
C ARG A 52 -2.94 -17.67 7.75
N HIS A 53 -3.88 -17.73 8.70
CA HIS A 53 -4.42 -16.59 9.45
C HIS A 53 -5.18 -15.56 8.58
N HIS A 54 -5.72 -15.96 7.46
CA HIS A 54 -6.63 -15.18 6.64
C HIS A 54 -8.04 -15.76 6.65
N GLY A 55 -9.05 -14.88 6.56
CA GLY A 55 -10.44 -15.27 6.43
C GLY A 55 -11.40 -14.44 7.28
N GLY A 56 -12.66 -14.55 6.97
CA GLY A 56 -13.70 -13.69 7.54
C GLY A 56 -13.55 -12.24 7.06
N GLY A 57 -13.82 -11.31 7.97
CA GLY A 57 -13.78 -9.88 7.68
C GLY A 57 -15.00 -9.36 6.92
N ASN A 58 -15.11 -8.04 6.86
CA ASN A 58 -16.23 -7.37 6.23
C ASN A 58 -16.29 -7.66 4.72
N LYS A 59 -17.51 -7.79 4.18
CA LYS A 59 -17.74 -7.89 2.75
C LYS A 59 -17.32 -6.58 2.06
N GLN A 60 -16.50 -6.66 1.04
CA GLN A 60 -15.93 -5.51 0.33
C GLN A 60 -16.10 -5.69 -1.18
N LYS A 61 -16.26 -4.57 -1.88
CA LYS A 61 -16.16 -4.49 -3.34
C LYS A 61 -14.84 -3.79 -3.68
N TYR A 62 -14.16 -4.29 -4.70
CA TYR A 62 -12.93 -3.68 -5.21
C TYR A 62 -13.27 -2.50 -6.11
N ARG A 63 -12.58 -1.36 -5.91
CA ARG A 63 -12.63 -0.21 -6.81
C ARG A 63 -11.51 -0.36 -7.83
N ILE A 64 -11.87 -0.28 -9.11
CA ILE A 64 -10.88 -0.30 -10.20
C ILE A 64 -10.19 1.06 -10.21
N ILE A 65 -8.88 1.04 -9.96
CA ILE A 65 -8.06 2.25 -9.96
C ILE A 65 -7.29 2.32 -11.27
N ASP A 66 -7.28 3.48 -11.88
CA ASP A 66 -6.47 3.75 -13.07
C ASP A 66 -5.00 3.99 -12.69
N PHE A 67 -4.24 2.89 -12.60
CA PHE A 67 -2.80 2.94 -12.38
C PHE A 67 -2.00 3.20 -13.65
N LYS A 68 -2.63 3.13 -14.84
CA LYS A 68 -1.95 3.31 -16.11
C LYS A 68 -1.98 4.72 -16.62
N ARG A 69 -3.04 5.48 -16.26
CA ARG A 69 -3.24 6.87 -16.71
C ARG A 69 -3.06 6.96 -18.25
N GLN A 70 -3.84 6.15 -18.97
CA GLN A 70 -3.68 6.01 -20.42
C GLN A 70 -4.20 7.20 -21.22
N LYS A 71 -5.22 7.91 -20.71
CA LYS A 71 -5.75 9.12 -21.36
C LYS A 71 -4.75 10.26 -21.19
N MET A 72 -3.94 10.44 -22.24
CA MET A 72 -2.92 11.48 -22.28
C MET A 72 -3.56 12.80 -22.74
N GLU A 73 -3.01 13.92 -22.25
CA GLU A 73 -3.34 15.31 -22.65
C GLU A 73 -4.79 15.72 -22.40
N MET A 74 -5.60 14.84 -21.81
CA MET A 74 -6.99 15.11 -21.48
C MET A 74 -7.11 15.49 -20.03
N PRO A 75 -7.56 16.72 -19.69
CA PRO A 75 -7.80 17.11 -18.32
C PRO A 75 -8.99 16.37 -17.73
N ALA A 76 -8.89 16.07 -16.44
CA ALA A 76 -9.96 15.47 -15.67
C ALA A 76 -10.20 16.28 -14.41
N THR A 77 -11.47 16.48 -14.06
CA THR A 77 -11.89 17.20 -12.85
C THR A 77 -12.13 16.23 -11.71
N VAL A 78 -11.65 16.56 -10.52
CA VAL A 78 -11.90 15.78 -9.29
C VAL A 78 -13.33 16.02 -8.82
N MET A 79 -14.15 14.96 -8.89
CA MET A 79 -15.56 15.00 -8.49
C MET A 79 -15.77 14.74 -7.00
N THR A 80 -15.10 13.70 -6.48
CA THR A 80 -15.23 13.28 -5.08
C THR A 80 -13.93 12.74 -4.53
N LEU A 81 -13.77 12.84 -3.20
CA LEU A 81 -12.71 12.14 -2.44
C LEU A 81 -13.36 11.06 -1.60
N GLU A 82 -12.97 9.81 -1.76
CA GLU A 82 -13.65 8.66 -1.17
C GLU A 82 -12.72 7.77 -0.35
N TYR A 83 -13.30 7.11 0.65
CA TYR A 83 -12.65 6.03 1.39
C TYR A 83 -12.69 4.72 0.58
N ASP A 84 -11.57 4.02 0.48
CA ASP A 84 -11.51 2.67 -0.09
C ASP A 84 -11.11 1.64 0.98
N PRO A 85 -11.97 0.63 1.29
CA PRO A 85 -11.66 -0.40 2.27
C PRO A 85 -10.59 -1.40 1.81
N ASN A 86 -10.17 -1.37 0.54
CA ASN A 86 -9.19 -2.31 -0.02
C ASN A 86 -7.75 -1.78 0.06
N ARG A 87 -7.56 -0.53 0.46
CA ARG A 87 -6.25 0.11 0.56
C ARG A 87 -6.17 1.09 1.70
N SER A 88 -4.95 1.43 2.10
CA SER A 88 -4.73 2.43 3.15
C SER A 88 -4.93 3.86 2.65
N ALA A 89 -4.64 4.14 1.38
CA ALA A 89 -4.81 5.44 0.75
C ALA A 89 -6.29 5.71 0.42
N ASN A 90 -6.71 6.99 0.51
CA ASN A 90 -7.97 7.42 -0.05
C ASN A 90 -7.88 7.52 -1.58
N ILE A 91 -9.03 7.52 -2.23
CA ILE A 91 -9.15 7.59 -3.69
C ILE A 91 -9.93 8.85 -4.08
N ALA A 92 -9.67 9.33 -5.28
CA ALA A 92 -10.42 10.41 -5.91
C ALA A 92 -11.14 9.87 -7.16
N LEU A 93 -12.42 10.16 -7.28
CA LEU A 93 -13.17 9.96 -8.51
C LEU A 93 -12.91 11.18 -9.40
N ILE A 94 -12.34 10.95 -10.56
CA ILE A 94 -12.13 11.98 -11.58
C ILE A 94 -13.05 11.75 -12.77
N GLN A 95 -13.45 12.81 -13.41
CA GLN A 95 -14.20 12.79 -14.66
C GLN A 95 -13.41 13.53 -15.73
N TYR A 96 -13.12 12.84 -16.82
CA TYR A 96 -12.50 13.42 -17.99
C TYR A 96 -13.50 14.27 -18.80
N GLU A 97 -13.02 15.14 -19.67
CA GLU A 97 -13.88 16.00 -20.51
C GLU A 97 -14.80 15.20 -21.44
N ASP A 98 -14.42 13.98 -21.80
CA ASP A 98 -15.26 13.04 -22.56
C ASP A 98 -16.36 12.34 -21.73
N GLY A 99 -16.53 12.74 -20.46
CA GLY A 99 -17.52 12.18 -19.53
C GLY A 99 -17.11 10.85 -18.89
N VAL A 100 -16.01 10.22 -19.28
CA VAL A 100 -15.54 8.96 -18.68
C VAL A 100 -15.02 9.21 -17.27
N LYS A 101 -15.46 8.37 -16.34
CA LYS A 101 -15.02 8.42 -14.94
C LYS A 101 -13.93 7.41 -14.66
N ALA A 102 -13.00 7.75 -13.77
CA ALA A 102 -11.96 6.84 -13.28
C ALA A 102 -11.63 7.13 -11.81
N TYR A 103 -11.17 6.10 -11.09
CA TYR A 103 -10.59 6.31 -9.77
C TYR A 103 -9.07 6.44 -9.86
N ILE A 104 -8.52 7.39 -9.12
CA ILE A 104 -7.08 7.54 -8.90
C ILE A 104 -6.77 7.52 -7.39
N LEU A 105 -5.50 7.34 -7.01
CA LEU A 105 -5.09 7.60 -5.63
C LEU A 105 -5.15 9.10 -5.35
N ALA A 106 -5.69 9.48 -4.20
CA ALA A 106 -5.75 10.88 -3.79
C ALA A 106 -4.40 11.30 -3.19
N PRO A 107 -3.63 12.19 -3.84
CA PRO A 107 -2.46 12.80 -3.22
C PRO A 107 -2.87 13.77 -2.11
N GLU A 108 -1.91 14.09 -1.25
CA GLU A 108 -2.09 15.11 -0.23
C GLU A 108 -2.34 16.47 -0.87
N GLY A 109 -3.28 17.23 -0.31
CA GLY A 109 -3.65 18.56 -0.80
C GLY A 109 -4.62 18.60 -1.96
N LEU A 110 -4.99 17.47 -2.57
CA LEU A 110 -5.98 17.42 -3.66
C LEU A 110 -7.39 17.77 -3.13
N LYS A 111 -8.08 18.65 -3.83
CA LYS A 111 -9.44 19.12 -3.47
C LYS A 111 -10.46 18.74 -4.55
N ILE A 112 -11.72 18.75 -4.18
CA ILE A 112 -12.84 18.62 -5.13
C ILE A 112 -12.84 19.85 -6.03
N GLY A 113 -13.01 19.63 -7.34
CA GLY A 113 -12.94 20.67 -8.37
C GLY A 113 -11.55 20.88 -8.99
N ASP A 114 -10.50 20.36 -8.37
CA ASP A 114 -9.15 20.45 -8.96
C ASP A 114 -9.09 19.72 -10.31
N LYS A 115 -8.28 20.23 -11.23
CA LYS A 115 -8.00 19.59 -12.51
C LYS A 115 -6.70 18.79 -12.42
N VAL A 116 -6.71 17.56 -12.90
CA VAL A 116 -5.54 16.68 -13.00
C VAL A 116 -5.35 16.20 -14.44
N VAL A 117 -4.11 16.20 -14.89
CA VAL A 117 -3.75 15.86 -16.26
C VAL A 117 -2.67 14.77 -16.27
N SER A 118 -2.71 13.92 -17.27
CA SER A 118 -1.63 13.00 -17.60
C SER A 118 -1.02 13.43 -18.94
N SER A 119 0.13 14.10 -18.89
CA SER A 119 0.80 14.63 -20.12
C SER A 119 2.30 14.69 -19.90
N ALA A 120 3.05 14.72 -21.02
CA ALA A 120 4.50 14.98 -20.97
C ALA A 120 4.81 16.42 -20.57
N THR A 121 3.92 17.37 -20.82
CA THR A 121 4.08 18.81 -20.59
C THR A 121 3.25 19.35 -19.42
N ALA A 122 2.64 18.46 -18.62
CA ALA A 122 1.79 18.88 -17.50
C ALA A 122 2.59 19.66 -16.44
N ASP A 123 1.93 20.61 -15.79
CA ASP A 123 2.48 21.35 -14.65
C ASP A 123 2.87 20.41 -13.50
N ILE A 124 3.88 20.82 -12.72
CA ILE A 124 4.32 20.09 -11.52
C ILE A 124 3.38 20.35 -10.35
N LYS A 125 2.12 19.90 -10.49
CA LYS A 125 1.04 20.01 -9.48
C LYS A 125 0.69 18.62 -8.92
N PRO A 126 0.32 18.51 -7.62
CA PRO A 126 -0.10 17.24 -7.04
C PRO A 126 -1.25 16.59 -7.82
N GLY A 127 -1.09 15.31 -8.16
CA GLY A 127 -2.08 14.54 -8.93
C GLY A 127 -1.79 14.44 -10.43
N ASN A 128 -0.97 15.34 -10.99
CA ASN A 128 -0.54 15.23 -12.38
C ASN A 128 0.42 14.06 -12.58
N CYS A 129 0.29 13.40 -13.72
CA CYS A 129 1.07 12.23 -14.08
C CYS A 129 1.95 12.53 -15.31
N LEU A 130 3.27 12.39 -15.15
CA LEU A 130 4.24 12.69 -16.19
C LEU A 130 5.23 11.52 -16.38
N PRO A 131 5.87 11.40 -17.55
CA PRO A 131 7.10 10.63 -17.69
C PRO A 131 8.18 11.17 -16.75
N ILE A 132 8.96 10.29 -16.13
CA ILE A 132 10.01 10.69 -15.16
C ILE A 132 11.05 11.60 -15.83
N ALA A 133 11.26 11.46 -17.12
CA ALA A 133 12.13 12.34 -17.91
C ALA A 133 11.80 13.83 -17.71
N ASN A 134 10.52 14.17 -17.61
CA ASN A 134 10.03 15.56 -17.58
C ASN A 134 9.78 16.09 -16.17
N ILE A 135 9.98 15.26 -15.12
CA ILE A 135 9.83 15.68 -13.73
C ILE A 135 11.16 16.26 -13.23
N PRO A 136 11.21 17.47 -12.64
CA PRO A 136 12.44 18.03 -12.09
C PRO A 136 13.07 17.16 -11.00
N VAL A 137 14.40 17.17 -10.91
CA VAL A 137 15.14 16.51 -9.83
C VAL A 137 14.78 17.18 -8.49
N GLY A 138 14.73 16.38 -7.41
CA GLY A 138 14.30 16.82 -6.09
C GLY A 138 12.80 16.70 -5.85
N THR A 139 11.98 16.56 -6.90
CA THR A 139 10.51 16.46 -6.79
C THR A 139 10.08 15.21 -6.02
N ILE A 140 9.06 15.40 -5.19
CA ILE A 140 8.36 14.30 -4.49
C ILE A 140 7.34 13.68 -5.44
N ILE A 141 7.39 12.37 -5.57
CA ILE A 141 6.57 11.59 -6.49
C ILE A 141 5.97 10.35 -5.83
N HIS A 142 4.87 9.86 -6.38
CA HIS A 142 4.24 8.60 -5.98
C HIS A 142 3.70 7.87 -7.23
N ASN A 143 3.07 6.72 -7.06
CA ASN A 143 2.52 5.93 -8.18
C ASN A 143 3.54 5.71 -9.31
N ILE A 144 4.70 5.16 -8.99
CA ILE A 144 5.81 5.01 -9.92
C ILE A 144 5.67 3.70 -10.69
N GLU A 145 5.79 3.76 -12.00
CA GLU A 145 5.92 2.59 -12.86
C GLU A 145 7.33 1.97 -12.76
N LEU A 146 7.42 0.66 -12.94
CA LEU A 146 8.69 -0.06 -13.11
C LEU A 146 9.01 -0.35 -14.58
N TYR A 147 7.98 -0.48 -15.38
CA TYR A 147 8.06 -0.69 -16.82
C TYR A 147 7.03 0.21 -17.50
N PRO A 148 7.38 0.87 -18.60
CA PRO A 148 6.48 1.78 -19.31
C PRO A 148 5.18 1.09 -19.70
N GLY A 149 4.04 1.76 -19.45
CA GLY A 149 2.71 1.27 -19.81
C GLY A 149 2.16 0.12 -18.94
N LYS A 150 2.93 -0.43 -18.01
CA LYS A 150 2.46 -1.48 -17.12
C LYS A 150 1.54 -0.96 -16.02
N GLY A 151 1.61 0.33 -15.73
CA GLY A 151 0.91 0.99 -14.64
C GLY A 151 1.74 1.05 -13.36
N ALA A 152 1.34 1.94 -12.46
CA ALA A 152 2.04 2.21 -11.21
C ALA A 152 2.14 0.98 -10.31
N GLN A 153 3.34 0.71 -9.80
CA GLN A 153 3.64 -0.44 -8.94
C GLN A 153 4.25 -0.05 -7.61
N LEU A 154 5.01 1.04 -7.53
CA LEU A 154 5.69 1.51 -6.33
C LEU A 154 4.99 2.72 -5.73
N VAL A 155 5.17 2.93 -4.43
CA VAL A 155 4.75 4.13 -3.68
C VAL A 155 3.25 4.41 -3.82
N ARG A 156 2.41 3.47 -3.34
CA ARG A 156 0.94 3.54 -3.46
C ARG A 156 0.19 3.55 -2.13
N SER A 157 0.88 3.28 -1.02
CA SER A 157 0.26 3.23 0.30
C SER A 157 0.03 4.64 0.86
N ALA A 158 -0.84 4.75 1.88
CA ALA A 158 -1.11 6.01 2.56
C ALA A 158 0.15 6.67 3.12
N GLY A 159 0.28 7.97 2.95
CA GLY A 159 1.36 8.77 3.50
C GLY A 159 2.75 8.50 2.93
N VAL A 160 2.90 7.65 1.92
CA VAL A 160 4.22 7.39 1.34
C VAL A 160 4.54 8.34 0.20
N ALA A 161 5.83 8.62 0.05
CA ALA A 161 6.39 9.40 -1.04
C ALA A 161 7.75 8.82 -1.42
N ALA A 162 8.18 9.04 -2.66
CA ALA A 162 9.53 8.82 -3.13
C ALA A 162 10.09 10.14 -3.63
N GLN A 163 11.41 10.27 -3.67
CA GLN A 163 12.09 11.45 -4.17
C GLN A 163 12.92 11.10 -5.40
N LEU A 164 12.81 11.91 -6.44
CA LEU A 164 13.65 11.84 -7.62
C LEU A 164 14.99 12.50 -7.31
N MET A 165 16.07 11.70 -7.25
CA MET A 165 17.39 12.16 -6.81
C MET A 165 18.26 12.67 -7.95
N ALA A 166 18.29 11.93 -9.07
CA ALA A 166 19.11 12.25 -10.24
C ALA A 166 18.56 11.59 -11.49
N LYS A 167 19.03 12.04 -12.65
CA LYS A 167 18.75 11.44 -13.96
C LYS A 167 20.05 11.29 -14.72
N GLU A 168 20.41 10.05 -15.03
CA GLU A 168 21.69 9.74 -15.69
C GLU A 168 21.51 8.52 -16.61
N ASN A 169 22.19 8.49 -17.74
CA ASN A 169 22.28 7.35 -18.65
C ASN A 169 20.91 6.71 -19.00
N GLY A 170 19.89 7.52 -19.29
CA GLY A 170 18.54 7.04 -19.63
C GLY A 170 17.76 6.47 -18.45
N LYS A 171 18.24 6.63 -17.22
CA LYS A 171 17.61 6.15 -15.97
C LYS A 171 17.50 7.26 -14.95
N ALA A 172 16.49 7.14 -14.08
CA ALA A 172 16.30 7.99 -12.93
C ALA A 172 16.71 7.25 -11.66
N GLN A 173 17.41 7.92 -10.77
CA GLN A 173 17.66 7.47 -9.40
C GLN A 173 16.51 7.91 -8.51
N VAL A 174 15.79 6.96 -7.93
CA VAL A 174 14.62 7.23 -7.09
C VAL A 174 14.87 6.68 -5.68
N ARG A 175 14.78 7.54 -4.67
CA ARG A 175 14.80 7.16 -3.26
C ARG A 175 13.40 6.76 -2.84
N LEU A 176 13.23 5.48 -2.49
CA LEU A 176 11.97 4.89 -2.04
C LEU A 176 11.70 5.17 -0.54
N PRO A 177 10.45 5.01 -0.06
CA PRO A 177 10.11 5.16 1.36
C PRO A 177 10.91 4.27 2.31
N SER A 178 11.40 3.12 1.82
CA SER A 178 12.27 2.21 2.58
C SER A 178 13.70 2.73 2.80
N GLY A 179 14.09 3.83 2.14
CA GLY A 179 15.47 4.34 2.06
C GLY A 179 16.32 3.70 0.96
N GLU A 180 15.80 2.69 0.25
CA GLU A 180 16.46 2.12 -0.92
C GLU A 180 16.50 3.14 -2.06
N VAL A 181 17.66 3.32 -2.69
CA VAL A 181 17.81 4.08 -3.94
C VAL A 181 17.93 3.09 -5.08
N ARG A 182 17.10 3.26 -6.09
CA ARG A 182 17.09 2.37 -7.25
C ARG A 182 16.91 3.12 -8.56
N TYR A 183 17.35 2.47 -9.63
CA TYR A 183 17.14 2.93 -10.99
C TYR A 183 15.72 2.59 -11.47
N VAL A 184 15.11 3.57 -12.14
CA VAL A 184 13.85 3.44 -12.90
C VAL A 184 14.10 4.05 -14.27
N ARG A 185 13.51 3.52 -15.34
CA ARG A 185 13.63 4.08 -16.69
C ARG A 185 12.97 5.45 -16.77
N LEU A 186 13.52 6.34 -17.56
CA LEU A 186 12.98 7.70 -17.76
C LEU A 186 11.61 7.71 -18.45
N ASP A 187 11.31 6.71 -19.30
CA ASP A 187 10.03 6.56 -19.99
C ASP A 187 8.88 6.14 -19.04
N CYS A 188 9.20 5.65 -17.82
CA CYS A 188 8.20 5.29 -16.84
C CYS A 188 7.46 6.52 -16.35
N LYS A 189 6.16 6.38 -16.09
CA LYS A 189 5.33 7.44 -15.53
C LYS A 189 5.41 7.46 -14.00
N ALA A 190 5.26 8.65 -13.44
CA ALA A 190 5.06 8.85 -12.00
C ALA A 190 4.06 9.99 -11.78
N THR A 191 3.39 9.99 -10.64
CA THR A 191 2.45 11.05 -10.24
C THR A 191 3.14 11.99 -9.25
N ILE A 192 2.95 13.28 -9.42
CA ILE A 192 3.52 14.33 -8.56
C ILE A 192 2.84 14.36 -7.21
N GLY A 193 3.62 14.57 -6.16
CA GLY A 193 3.18 14.73 -4.78
C GLY A 193 3.29 13.46 -3.94
N GLN A 194 2.82 13.54 -2.70
CA GLN A 194 2.77 12.48 -1.70
C GLN A 194 1.37 11.86 -1.66
N VAL A 195 1.25 10.58 -1.38
CA VAL A 195 -0.06 9.94 -1.17
C VAL A 195 -0.70 10.49 0.10
N GLY A 196 -1.98 10.83 0.05
CA GLY A 196 -2.74 11.33 1.19
C GLY A 196 -2.97 10.30 2.28
N ASN A 197 -3.73 10.70 3.35
CA ASN A 197 -4.04 9.87 4.51
C ASN A 197 -2.82 9.47 5.35
N GLN A 198 -1.93 10.41 5.62
CA GLN A 198 -0.67 10.20 6.36
C GLN A 198 -0.90 9.60 7.76
N ASP A 199 -1.98 9.98 8.44
CA ASP A 199 -2.31 9.50 9.79
C ASP A 199 -2.73 8.02 9.87
N HIS A 200 -2.84 7.33 8.73
CA HIS A 200 -3.27 5.93 8.72
C HIS A 200 -2.36 5.01 9.57
N SER A 201 -1.06 5.26 9.57
CA SER A 201 -0.08 4.49 10.36
C SER A 201 -0.21 4.68 11.87
N ASN A 202 -0.80 5.81 12.30
CA ASN A 202 -0.92 6.18 13.71
C ASN A 202 -2.20 5.63 14.36
N VAL A 203 -3.04 4.92 13.60
CA VAL A 203 -4.29 4.35 14.09
C VAL A 203 -4.04 3.11 14.95
N GLN A 204 -4.56 3.13 16.17
CA GLN A 204 -4.55 2.00 17.09
C GLN A 204 -5.88 1.24 17.03
N LEU A 205 -5.84 -0.05 16.77
CA LEU A 205 -7.04 -0.88 16.62
C LEU A 205 -7.79 -1.06 17.96
N GLY A 206 -7.08 -1.15 19.07
CA GLY A 206 -7.59 -1.22 20.43
C GLY A 206 -8.24 -2.55 20.83
N LYS A 207 -8.75 -3.35 19.89
CA LYS A 207 -9.40 -4.65 20.18
C LYS A 207 -9.22 -5.67 19.04
N ALA A 208 -9.17 -6.95 19.42
CA ALA A 208 -9.04 -8.07 18.50
C ALA A 208 -10.18 -8.15 17.46
N GLY A 209 -11.40 -7.73 17.81
CA GLY A 209 -12.54 -7.74 16.90
C GLY A 209 -12.34 -6.85 15.68
N ARG A 210 -11.63 -5.71 15.78
CA ARG A 210 -11.30 -4.88 14.60
C ARG A 210 -10.33 -5.59 13.67
N THR A 211 -9.36 -6.30 14.21
CA THR A 211 -8.44 -7.14 13.40
C THR A 211 -9.21 -8.25 12.70
N ARG A 212 -10.18 -8.88 13.39
CA ARG A 212 -11.08 -9.88 12.78
C ARG A 212 -11.91 -9.30 11.63
N HIS A 213 -12.46 -8.09 11.77
CA HIS A 213 -13.20 -7.40 10.71
C HIS A 213 -12.33 -7.08 9.48
N MET A 214 -11.02 -6.93 9.65
CA MET A 214 -10.05 -6.78 8.54
C MET A 214 -9.73 -8.10 7.82
N GLY A 215 -10.24 -9.24 8.32
CA GLY A 215 -10.01 -10.55 7.72
C GLY A 215 -8.78 -11.28 8.25
N ILE A 216 -8.19 -10.79 9.34
CA ILE A 216 -7.04 -11.42 10.00
C ILE A 216 -7.58 -12.35 11.11
N ARG A 217 -7.26 -13.63 11.04
CA ARG A 217 -7.60 -14.62 12.05
C ARG A 217 -6.56 -14.61 13.19
N PRO A 218 -6.93 -15.06 14.39
CA PRO A 218 -5.99 -15.19 15.51
C PRO A 218 -4.81 -16.08 15.13
N THR A 219 -3.64 -15.74 15.66
CA THR A 219 -2.40 -16.51 15.50
C THR A 219 -2.05 -17.15 16.83
N VAL A 220 -1.83 -18.46 16.82
CA VAL A 220 -1.32 -19.21 17.97
C VAL A 220 0.20 -19.31 17.86
N ARG A 221 0.92 -19.02 18.94
CA ARG A 221 2.37 -19.13 19.01
C ARG A 221 2.79 -20.60 19.03
N GLY A 222 3.94 -20.93 18.44
CA GLY A 222 4.42 -22.32 18.33
C GLY A 222 4.69 -23.02 19.65
N SER A 223 5.05 -22.26 20.72
CA SER A 223 5.33 -22.81 22.05
C SER A 223 4.13 -23.38 22.80
N VAL A 224 2.91 -23.14 22.32
CA VAL A 224 1.66 -23.71 22.90
C VAL A 224 1.02 -24.76 22.00
N MET A 225 1.76 -25.22 21.00
CA MET A 225 1.38 -26.31 20.11
C MET A 225 2.03 -27.61 20.55
N ASN A 226 1.58 -28.75 19.97
CA ASN A 226 2.24 -30.03 20.18
C ASN A 226 3.57 -30.10 19.42
N PRO A 227 4.49 -30.99 19.84
CA PRO A 227 5.79 -31.17 19.15
C PRO A 227 5.67 -31.53 17.68
N CYS A 228 4.59 -32.24 17.28
CA CYS A 228 4.31 -32.59 15.89
C CYS A 228 3.89 -31.40 15.04
N ASP A 229 3.30 -30.34 15.64
CA ASP A 229 2.75 -29.20 14.92
C ASP A 229 3.75 -28.04 14.75
N HIS A 230 4.71 -27.95 15.69
CA HIS A 230 5.70 -26.87 15.65
C HIS A 230 7.01 -27.28 16.35
N PRO A 231 8.19 -26.90 15.81
CA PRO A 231 9.50 -27.17 16.43
C PRO A 231 9.70 -26.58 17.84
N HIS A 232 8.83 -25.65 18.27
CA HIS A 232 8.81 -25.08 19.64
C HIS A 232 7.74 -25.71 20.53
N GLY A 233 7.01 -26.70 20.03
CA GLY A 233 5.93 -27.33 20.75
C GLY A 233 6.40 -28.28 21.85
N GLY A 234 5.48 -28.58 22.77
CA GLY A 234 5.71 -29.50 23.90
C GLY A 234 6.19 -28.83 25.17
N GLY A 235 6.37 -29.64 26.22
CA GLY A 235 6.77 -29.22 27.55
C GLY A 235 5.61 -28.87 28.48
N GLU A 236 5.93 -28.65 29.75
CA GLU A 236 4.99 -28.28 30.81
C GLU A 236 4.95 -26.76 31.04
N GLY A 237 3.78 -26.21 31.31
CA GLY A 237 3.57 -24.81 31.67
C GLY A 237 4.06 -23.81 30.63
N LYS A 238 4.90 -22.86 31.03
CA LYS A 238 5.50 -21.84 30.14
C LYS A 238 6.87 -22.31 29.62
N SER A 239 6.88 -23.30 28.73
CA SER A 239 8.11 -23.83 28.17
C SER A 239 8.85 -22.79 27.32
N PRO A 240 10.19 -22.71 27.42
CA PRO A 240 11.02 -21.87 26.57
C PRO A 240 11.07 -22.45 25.14
N ILE A 241 11.63 -21.67 24.22
CA ILE A 241 11.81 -22.10 22.82
C ILE A 241 12.78 -23.29 22.70
N GLY A 242 13.73 -23.44 23.64
CA GLY A 242 14.68 -24.54 23.69
C GLY A 242 15.66 -24.63 22.52
N ARG A 243 15.87 -23.51 21.80
CA ARG A 243 16.76 -23.43 20.61
C ARG A 243 17.56 -22.12 20.66
N PRO A 244 18.74 -22.06 20.02
CA PRO A 244 19.56 -20.84 19.99
C PRO A 244 18.81 -19.62 19.39
N SER A 245 17.86 -19.86 18.48
CA SER A 245 17.00 -18.82 17.91
C SER A 245 15.62 -19.35 17.56
N PRO A 246 14.58 -18.49 17.53
CA PRO A 246 13.26 -18.90 17.08
C PRO A 246 13.26 -19.41 15.63
N VAL A 247 12.47 -20.44 15.38
CA VAL A 247 12.30 -21.01 14.04
C VAL A 247 10.84 -20.96 13.59
N THR A 248 10.63 -21.06 12.28
CA THR A 248 9.31 -21.19 11.68
C THR A 248 8.75 -22.61 11.87
N PRO A 249 7.47 -22.89 11.61
CA PRO A 249 6.91 -24.25 11.63
C PRO A 249 7.67 -25.26 10.75
N TRP A 250 8.40 -24.78 9.76
CA TRP A 250 9.22 -25.59 8.84
C TRP A 250 10.71 -25.64 9.24
N GLY A 251 11.06 -25.21 10.46
CA GLY A 251 12.40 -25.27 11.00
C GLY A 251 13.39 -24.21 10.51
N LYS A 252 12.98 -23.28 9.65
CA LYS A 252 13.84 -22.18 9.19
C LYS A 252 13.94 -21.09 10.25
N PRO A 253 15.12 -20.42 10.41
CA PRO A 253 15.24 -19.27 11.32
C PRO A 253 14.15 -18.22 11.06
N ALA A 254 13.45 -17.81 12.11
CA ALA A 254 12.36 -16.83 12.00
C ALA A 254 12.87 -15.39 12.02
N MET A 255 14.01 -15.13 12.64
CA MET A 255 14.59 -13.79 12.80
C MET A 255 15.92 -13.69 12.07
N GLY A 256 16.15 -12.52 11.45
CA GLY A 256 17.44 -12.18 10.81
C GLY A 256 17.77 -12.94 9.53
N TYR A 257 16.98 -13.91 9.12
CA TYR A 257 17.24 -14.69 7.91
C TYR A 257 16.98 -13.89 6.64
N LYS A 258 18.02 -13.77 5.79
CA LYS A 258 17.93 -13.08 4.51
C LYS A 258 17.27 -13.98 3.46
N THR A 259 16.01 -13.74 3.14
CA THR A 259 15.24 -14.55 2.18
C THR A 259 15.45 -14.16 0.72
N ARG A 260 16.00 -12.97 0.43
CA ARG A 260 16.33 -12.57 -0.95
C ARG A 260 17.43 -13.46 -1.51
N LYS A 261 17.21 -14.05 -2.67
CA LYS A 261 18.21 -14.88 -3.37
C LYS A 261 19.45 -14.04 -3.70
N LYS A 262 20.63 -14.65 -3.57
CA LYS A 262 21.88 -14.05 -4.05
C LYS A 262 21.80 -13.85 -5.57
N ASN A 263 22.43 -12.81 -6.08
CA ASN A 263 22.49 -12.48 -7.52
C ASN A 263 21.10 -12.40 -8.17
N HIS A 264 20.12 -11.80 -7.47
CA HIS A 264 18.81 -11.60 -8.02
C HIS A 264 18.88 -10.61 -9.21
N ARG A 265 18.20 -10.93 -10.34
CA ARG A 265 18.24 -10.14 -11.59
C ARG A 265 18.00 -8.63 -11.40
N THR A 266 17.24 -8.23 -10.37
CA THR A 266 16.95 -6.83 -10.07
C THR A 266 18.02 -6.15 -9.20
N ASP A 267 19.10 -6.85 -8.80
CA ASP A 267 20.19 -6.24 -8.03
C ASP A 267 20.91 -5.15 -8.84
N LYS A 268 20.98 -5.30 -10.17
CA LYS A 268 21.49 -4.30 -11.11
C LYS A 268 20.72 -2.97 -11.09
N GLN A 269 19.50 -2.96 -10.54
CA GLN A 269 18.66 -1.76 -10.44
C GLN A 269 18.78 -1.08 -9.07
N ILE A 270 19.50 -1.65 -8.11
CA ILE A 270 19.67 -1.09 -6.77
C ILE A 270 20.99 -0.35 -6.72
N VAL A 271 20.92 0.97 -6.47
CA VAL A 271 22.10 1.83 -6.28
C VAL A 271 22.58 1.73 -4.83
N LYS A 272 21.65 1.89 -3.89
CA LYS A 272 21.92 1.83 -2.45
C LYS A 272 20.81 1.05 -1.74
N ARG A 273 21.18 0.05 -0.95
CA ARG A 273 20.22 -0.71 -0.14
C ARG A 273 19.78 0.10 1.08
N ARG A 274 18.61 -0.21 1.64
CA ARG A 274 18.05 0.48 2.82
C ARG A 274 19.00 0.52 4.04
N ASN A 275 19.88 -0.46 4.18
CA ASN A 275 20.83 -0.57 5.30
C ASN A 275 22.23 -0.02 4.97
N GLY A 276 22.36 0.81 3.95
CA GLY A 276 23.62 1.51 3.65
C GLY A 276 24.71 0.67 2.97
N LYS A 277 24.47 -0.60 2.68
CA LYS A 277 25.39 -1.50 1.97
C LYS A 277 24.95 -1.72 0.53
#